data_5985388b5ab9b71675bcde38db8f0bac
#
_entry.id   5985388b5ab9b71675bcde38db8f0bac
#
_cell.length_a   1.000
_cell.length_b   1.000
_cell.length_c   1.000
_cell.angle_alpha   90.00
_cell.angle_beta   90.00
_cell.angle_gamma   90.00
#
_symmetry.space_group_name_H-M   'P 1'
#
loop_
_entity.id
_entity.type
_entity.pdbx_description
1 polymer ?
#
loop_
_entity_poly.entity_id
_entity_poly.type
_entity_poly.pdbx_seq_one_letter_code
_entity_poly.pdbx_strand_id
1 'polypeptide(L)'
;AMAKRNNGEGTITKRKDGRWEGRYYTGEIVNGKRVRKNVLAKTKAECKEKLNKAIAENDKRQRIINRCDFLTNPEPTLEEWSRIWFESFCAASVKEYTRNSYQNYFDRYILPNLGGMKIKDISTVSCQQFLMKMYTSGRTRNVEKKGKGLSAKTVKDIKIALQTCLQKAEDEGLIDTNPCRKVQLPKDAPKEMQTLKANEL
;
A
#
# COMPACT_ATOMS: atom_id res chain seq x y z
N ALA A 1 2.55 27.79 -40.21
CA ALA A 1 3.06 28.01 -38.83
C ALA A 1 2.89 26.74 -38.02
N MET A 2 3.97 26.15 -37.49
CA MET A 2 3.88 24.98 -36.60
C MET A 2 3.32 25.43 -35.26
N ALA A 3 2.26 24.77 -34.80
CA ALA A 3 1.65 25.02 -33.50
C ALA A 3 2.69 24.86 -32.38
N LYS A 4 2.75 25.83 -31.48
CA LYS A 4 3.63 25.83 -30.32
C LYS A 4 3.20 24.70 -29.38
N ARG A 5 4.12 23.76 -29.07
CA ARG A 5 3.83 22.61 -28.20
C ARG A 5 3.58 23.08 -26.76
N ASN A 6 2.65 22.44 -26.09
CA ASN A 6 2.39 22.69 -24.69
C ASN A 6 3.56 22.23 -23.82
N ASN A 7 3.85 22.97 -22.74
CA ASN A 7 4.85 22.58 -21.74
C ASN A 7 4.40 21.25 -21.08
N GLY A 8 5.29 20.23 -21.11
CA GLY A 8 5.03 18.92 -20.47
C GLY A 8 4.82 17.76 -21.45
N GLU A 9 4.51 18.00 -22.73
CA GLU A 9 4.22 16.92 -23.70
C GLU A 9 5.44 16.08 -24.12
N GLY A 10 6.63 16.42 -23.67
CA GLY A 10 7.87 15.74 -24.09
C GLY A 10 8.25 16.01 -25.55
N THR A 11 9.30 15.37 -26.03
CA THR A 11 9.81 15.54 -27.42
C THR A 11 10.00 14.17 -28.04
N ILE A 12 9.55 14.00 -29.27
CA ILE A 12 9.72 12.77 -30.05
C ILE A 12 10.64 13.08 -31.24
N THR A 13 11.74 12.34 -31.38
CA THR A 13 12.72 12.46 -32.45
C THR A 13 13.07 11.11 -33.04
N LYS A 14 13.36 11.08 -34.36
CA LYS A 14 13.87 9.87 -35.02
C LYS A 14 15.40 9.83 -34.85
N ARG A 15 15.91 8.71 -34.37
CA ARG A 15 17.35 8.48 -34.19
C ARG A 15 18.00 8.05 -35.51
N LYS A 16 19.31 8.14 -35.57
CA LYS A 16 20.11 7.68 -36.72
C LYS A 16 20.00 6.17 -36.94
N ASP A 17 19.72 5.39 -35.86
CA ASP A 17 19.50 3.94 -35.90
C ASP A 17 18.09 3.52 -36.38
N GLY A 18 17.27 4.49 -36.85
CA GLY A 18 15.94 4.25 -37.38
C GLY A 18 14.83 4.19 -36.32
N ARG A 19 15.16 4.05 -35.02
CA ARG A 19 14.19 4.03 -33.92
C ARG A 19 13.68 5.41 -33.58
N TRP A 20 12.52 5.48 -32.93
CA TRP A 20 11.94 6.71 -32.38
C TRP A 20 12.24 6.82 -30.90
N GLU A 21 12.65 8.00 -30.46
CA GLU A 21 12.97 8.35 -29.09
C GLU A 21 12.04 9.45 -28.60
N GLY A 22 11.31 9.16 -27.51
CA GLY A 22 10.53 10.13 -26.74
C GLY A 22 11.30 10.56 -25.49
N ARG A 23 11.42 11.86 -25.23
CA ARG A 23 12.13 12.42 -24.06
C ARG A 23 11.19 13.27 -23.25
N TYR A 24 11.25 13.13 -21.91
CA TYR A 24 10.48 13.95 -20.98
C TYR A 24 11.30 14.29 -19.74
N TYR A 25 10.88 15.32 -19.01
CA TYR A 25 11.48 15.71 -17.73
C TYR A 25 10.72 15.06 -16.58
N THR A 26 11.46 14.56 -15.58
CA THR A 26 10.86 13.92 -14.39
C THR A 26 10.38 14.90 -13.33
N GLY A 27 10.75 16.19 -13.44
CA GLY A 27 10.55 17.17 -12.38
C GLY A 27 11.65 17.19 -11.32
N GLU A 28 12.49 16.16 -11.27
CA GLU A 28 13.62 16.08 -10.33
C GLU A 28 14.77 16.99 -10.77
N ILE A 29 15.48 17.55 -9.78
CA ILE A 29 16.70 18.34 -10.00
C ILE A 29 17.84 17.65 -9.26
N VAL A 30 18.86 17.20 -9.99
CA VAL A 30 20.05 16.57 -9.42
C VAL A 30 21.25 17.42 -9.81
N ASN A 31 22.02 17.88 -8.82
CA ASN A 31 23.18 18.77 -9.01
C ASN A 31 22.84 20.02 -9.86
N GLY A 32 21.69 20.65 -9.61
CA GLY A 32 21.23 21.85 -10.32
C GLY A 32 20.75 21.62 -11.76
N LYS A 33 20.70 20.36 -12.24
CA LYS A 33 20.25 19.99 -13.59
C LYS A 33 18.95 19.22 -13.54
N ARG A 34 18.01 19.55 -14.44
CA ARG A 34 16.75 18.83 -14.59
C ARG A 34 16.99 17.42 -15.15
N VAL A 35 16.48 16.42 -14.47
CA VAL A 35 16.57 15.02 -14.88
C VAL A 35 15.64 14.75 -16.07
N ARG A 36 16.18 14.13 -17.13
CA ARG A 36 15.43 13.68 -18.30
C ARG A 36 15.45 12.16 -18.39
N LYS A 37 14.30 11.58 -18.73
CA LYS A 37 14.18 10.18 -19.09
C LYS A 37 13.75 10.05 -20.54
N ASN A 38 14.02 8.89 -21.14
CA ASN A 38 13.65 8.59 -22.51
C ASN A 38 12.93 7.25 -22.64
N VAL A 39 12.11 7.12 -23.66
CA VAL A 39 11.46 5.89 -24.12
C VAL A 39 11.83 5.64 -25.57
N LEU A 40 11.99 4.40 -25.96
CA LEU A 40 12.35 3.99 -27.32
C LEU A 40 11.23 3.10 -27.92
N ALA A 41 11.00 3.27 -29.24
CA ALA A 41 10.05 2.46 -29.99
C ALA A 41 10.46 2.31 -31.44
N LYS A 42 9.91 1.30 -32.12
CA LYS A 42 10.15 1.06 -33.55
C LYS A 42 9.37 2.04 -34.43
N THR A 43 8.18 2.43 -34.00
CA THR A 43 7.32 3.36 -34.74
C THR A 43 7.06 4.66 -33.96
N LYS A 44 6.70 5.73 -34.68
CA LYS A 44 6.38 7.02 -34.06
C LYS A 44 5.11 6.94 -33.19
N ALA A 45 4.11 6.17 -33.63
CA ALA A 45 2.86 5.98 -32.90
C ALA A 45 3.10 5.27 -31.56
N GLU A 46 3.82 4.15 -31.58
CA GLU A 46 4.21 3.41 -30.39
C GLU A 46 5.06 4.26 -29.43
N CYS A 47 5.98 5.07 -29.97
CA CYS A 47 6.80 5.97 -29.16
C CYS A 47 5.93 7.03 -28.46
N LYS A 48 4.92 7.57 -29.14
CA LYS A 48 3.99 8.55 -28.56
C LYS A 48 3.16 7.93 -27.43
N GLU A 49 2.65 6.72 -27.63
CA GLU A 49 1.88 6.00 -26.63
C GLU A 49 2.73 5.70 -25.37
N LYS A 50 3.92 5.13 -25.54
CA LYS A 50 4.87 4.87 -24.47
C LYS A 50 5.27 6.15 -23.72
N LEU A 51 5.48 7.24 -24.44
CA LEU A 51 5.83 8.54 -23.87
C LEU A 51 4.69 9.09 -23.02
N ASN A 52 3.46 9.07 -23.53
CA ASN A 52 2.29 9.53 -22.80
C ASN A 52 2.06 8.71 -21.52
N LYS A 53 2.22 7.38 -21.59
CA LYS A 53 2.12 6.50 -20.43
C LYS A 53 3.20 6.83 -19.38
N ALA A 54 4.45 7.01 -19.82
CA ALA A 54 5.57 7.34 -18.93
C ALA A 54 5.41 8.74 -18.29
N ILE A 55 4.88 9.73 -19.02
CA ILE A 55 4.57 11.07 -18.46
C ILE A 55 3.45 10.96 -17.42
N ALA A 56 2.35 10.23 -17.72
CA ALA A 56 1.23 10.05 -16.78
C ALA A 56 1.66 9.34 -15.49
N GLU A 57 2.51 8.31 -15.58
CA GLU A 57 3.08 7.64 -14.41
C GLU A 57 3.99 8.59 -13.60
N ASN A 58 4.82 9.38 -14.29
CA ASN A 58 5.68 10.36 -13.64
C ASN A 58 4.87 11.46 -12.94
N ASP A 59 3.82 11.96 -13.57
CA ASP A 59 2.94 12.98 -12.97
C ASP A 59 2.20 12.43 -11.75
N LYS A 60 1.73 11.18 -11.82
CA LYS A 60 1.15 10.49 -10.67
C LYS A 60 2.16 10.41 -9.50
N ARG A 61 3.39 10.01 -9.80
CA ARG A 61 4.50 9.94 -8.83
C ARG A 61 4.82 11.31 -8.23
N GLN A 62 4.91 12.37 -9.04
CA GLN A 62 5.19 13.73 -8.56
C GLN A 62 4.04 14.28 -7.69
N ARG A 63 2.78 13.98 -8.03
CA ARG A 63 1.64 14.34 -7.18
C ARG A 63 1.72 13.67 -5.81
N ILE A 64 2.12 12.41 -5.74
CA ILE A 64 2.31 11.68 -4.48
C ILE A 64 3.43 12.34 -3.67
N ILE A 65 4.58 12.61 -4.27
CA ILE A 65 5.72 13.27 -3.61
C ILE A 65 5.33 14.65 -3.09
N ASN A 66 4.67 15.47 -3.91
CA ASN A 66 4.25 16.82 -3.53
C ASN A 66 3.13 16.83 -2.47
N ARG A 67 2.32 15.77 -2.41
CA ARG A 67 1.22 15.64 -1.46
C ARG A 67 1.69 15.09 -0.12
N CYS A 68 2.75 14.34 -0.14
CA CYS A 68 3.37 13.70 1.01
C CYS A 68 4.81 14.22 1.16
N ASP A 69 4.99 15.51 1.55
CA ASP A 69 6.31 16.14 1.74
C ASP A 69 7.23 15.36 2.70
N PHE A 70 6.66 14.47 3.50
CA PHE A 70 7.36 13.60 4.44
C PHE A 70 7.74 12.22 3.86
N LEU A 71 7.31 11.88 2.63
CA LEU A 71 7.75 10.67 1.96
C LEU A 71 9.06 10.92 1.22
N THR A 72 10.16 10.57 1.85
CA THR A 72 11.49 10.55 1.19
C THR A 72 11.57 9.44 0.14
N ASN A 73 10.69 8.44 0.21
CA ASN A 73 10.61 7.30 -0.69
C ASN A 73 9.23 7.24 -1.40
N PRO A 74 9.18 7.33 -2.75
CA PRO A 74 7.92 7.24 -3.51
C PRO A 74 7.31 5.83 -3.53
N GLU A 75 8.04 4.83 -3.06
CA GLU A 75 7.60 3.44 -2.93
C GLU A 75 7.89 2.92 -1.52
N PRO A 76 7.20 3.46 -0.50
CA PRO A 76 7.48 3.11 0.88
C PRO A 76 7.14 1.65 1.17
N THR A 77 7.85 1.08 2.13
CA THR A 77 7.45 -0.18 2.75
C THR A 77 6.21 0.02 3.63
N LEU A 78 5.54 -1.08 4.00
CA LEU A 78 4.42 -1.01 4.93
C LEU A 78 4.85 -0.44 6.29
N GLU A 79 6.08 -0.73 6.74
CA GLU A 79 6.63 -0.20 7.99
C GLU A 79 6.80 1.32 7.91
N GLU A 80 7.43 1.84 6.85
CA GLU A 80 7.61 3.29 6.63
C GLU A 80 6.26 4.00 6.55
N TRP A 81 5.32 3.46 5.77
CA TRP A 81 3.98 4.02 5.64
C TRP A 81 3.19 3.98 6.94
N SER A 82 3.22 2.87 7.68
CA SER A 82 2.49 2.74 8.94
C SER A 82 2.93 3.75 9.97
N ARG A 83 4.24 4.06 10.06
CA ARG A 83 4.75 5.13 10.94
C ARG A 83 4.11 6.47 10.63
N ILE A 84 4.14 6.85 9.37
CA ILE A 84 3.51 8.09 8.90
C ILE A 84 2.01 8.08 9.18
N TRP A 85 1.34 6.98 8.90
CA TRP A 85 -0.09 6.85 9.15
C TRP A 85 -0.45 6.99 10.63
N PHE A 86 0.32 6.39 11.53
CA PHE A 86 0.11 6.55 12.98
C PHE A 86 0.33 7.99 13.44
N GLU A 87 1.39 8.63 13.00
CA GLU A 87 1.75 10.00 13.42
C GLU A 87 0.80 11.05 12.85
N SER A 88 0.49 10.96 11.58
CA SER A 88 -0.21 12.05 10.87
C SER A 88 -1.73 11.85 10.78
N PHE A 89 -2.22 10.61 10.69
CA PHE A 89 -3.63 10.34 10.39
C PHE A 89 -4.36 9.61 11.51
N CYS A 90 -3.75 8.60 12.10
CA CYS A 90 -4.42 7.77 13.10
C CYS A 90 -4.71 8.55 14.38
N ALA A 91 -3.81 9.42 14.80
CA ALA A 91 -3.99 10.26 16.00
C ALA A 91 -5.19 11.20 15.91
N ALA A 92 -5.50 11.69 14.71
CA ALA A 92 -6.61 12.61 14.47
C ALA A 92 -7.96 11.93 14.21
N SER A 93 -7.94 10.66 13.77
CA SER A 93 -9.14 9.97 13.25
C SER A 93 -9.76 8.96 14.20
N VAL A 94 -9.01 8.44 15.20
CA VAL A 94 -9.50 7.40 16.11
C VAL A 94 -9.23 7.73 17.58
N LYS A 95 -10.08 7.17 18.46
CA LYS A 95 -9.88 7.29 19.92
C LYS A 95 -8.55 6.66 20.34
N GLU A 96 -7.93 7.18 21.40
CA GLU A 96 -6.66 6.70 21.92
C GLU A 96 -6.63 5.19 22.18
N TYR A 97 -7.67 4.63 22.76
CA TYR A 97 -7.80 3.18 22.99
C TYR A 97 -7.72 2.39 21.70
N THR A 98 -8.37 2.85 20.64
CA THR A 98 -8.35 2.19 19.31
C THR A 98 -6.95 2.30 18.69
N ARG A 99 -6.32 3.47 18.79
CA ARG A 99 -4.94 3.68 18.31
C ARG A 99 -3.97 2.74 19.02
N ASN A 100 -4.04 2.61 20.33
CA ASN A 100 -3.20 1.70 21.09
C ASN A 100 -3.43 0.23 20.70
N SER A 101 -4.67 -0.15 20.41
CA SER A 101 -5.01 -1.48 19.92
C SER A 101 -4.41 -1.73 18.53
N TYR A 102 -4.52 -0.76 17.61
CA TYR A 102 -3.91 -0.84 16.28
C TYR A 102 -2.40 -0.94 16.36
N GLN A 103 -1.74 -0.11 17.21
CA GLN A 103 -0.30 -0.18 17.42
C GLN A 103 0.12 -1.58 17.86
N ASN A 104 -0.58 -2.17 18.84
CA ASN A 104 -0.31 -3.55 19.30
C ASN A 104 -0.45 -4.58 18.15
N TYR A 105 -1.45 -4.43 17.26
CA TYR A 105 -1.62 -5.35 16.14
C TYR A 105 -0.51 -5.17 15.09
N PHE A 106 -0.09 -3.94 14.82
CA PHE A 106 1.03 -3.66 13.94
C PHE A 106 2.32 -4.24 14.47
N ASP A 107 2.71 -3.91 15.70
CA ASP A 107 3.99 -4.31 16.28
C ASP A 107 4.11 -5.85 16.42
N ARG A 108 3.03 -6.52 16.84
CA ARG A 108 3.07 -7.95 17.13
C ARG A 108 2.83 -8.85 15.93
N TYR A 109 2.02 -8.42 14.98
CA TYR A 109 1.52 -9.31 13.93
C TYR A 109 1.81 -8.80 12.52
N ILE A 110 1.51 -7.53 12.23
CA ILE A 110 1.54 -7.01 10.87
C ILE A 110 2.98 -6.75 10.42
N LEU A 111 3.73 -5.94 11.15
CA LEU A 111 5.10 -5.55 10.78
C LEU A 111 6.07 -6.73 10.70
N PRO A 112 6.07 -7.71 11.63
CA PRO A 112 6.96 -8.86 11.52
C PRO A 112 6.71 -9.74 10.28
N ASN A 113 5.52 -9.66 9.67
CA ASN A 113 5.16 -10.48 8.52
C ASN A 113 5.11 -9.71 7.19
N LEU A 114 4.69 -8.46 7.20
CA LEU A 114 4.45 -7.65 6.00
C LEU A 114 5.25 -6.34 5.98
N GLY A 115 5.86 -5.94 7.09
CA GLY A 115 6.49 -4.61 7.26
C GLY A 115 7.54 -4.28 6.21
N GLY A 116 8.39 -5.25 5.84
CA GLY A 116 9.43 -5.06 4.83
C GLY A 116 8.94 -5.06 3.38
N MET A 117 7.67 -5.38 3.13
CA MET A 117 7.12 -5.34 1.77
C MET A 117 6.78 -3.91 1.37
N LYS A 118 7.07 -3.54 0.11
CA LYS A 118 6.56 -2.30 -0.46
C LYS A 118 5.03 -2.35 -0.50
N ILE A 119 4.36 -1.26 -0.13
CA ILE A 119 2.89 -1.25 -0.08
C ILE A 119 2.23 -1.55 -1.42
N LYS A 120 2.89 -1.24 -2.54
CA LYS A 120 2.43 -1.59 -3.89
C LYS A 120 2.46 -3.08 -4.18
N ASP A 121 3.37 -3.82 -3.54
CA ASP A 121 3.56 -5.25 -3.76
C ASP A 121 2.65 -6.10 -2.87
N ILE A 122 1.97 -5.48 -1.90
CA ILE A 122 1.01 -6.15 -1.05
C ILE A 122 -0.25 -6.48 -1.87
N SER A 123 -0.43 -7.77 -2.12
CA SER A 123 -1.58 -8.29 -2.87
C SER A 123 -2.69 -8.80 -1.95
N THR A 124 -3.89 -9.01 -2.51
CA THR A 124 -4.98 -9.69 -1.79
C THR A 124 -4.57 -11.08 -1.31
N VAL A 125 -3.75 -11.79 -2.12
CA VAL A 125 -3.24 -13.12 -1.76
C VAL A 125 -2.31 -13.05 -0.57
N SER A 126 -1.37 -12.09 -0.54
CA SER A 126 -0.46 -11.87 0.60
C SER A 126 -1.23 -11.59 1.88
N CYS A 127 -2.26 -10.73 1.80
CA CYS A 127 -3.13 -10.42 2.94
C CYS A 127 -3.94 -11.65 3.41
N GLN A 128 -4.46 -12.45 2.47
CA GLN A 128 -5.20 -13.68 2.78
C GLN A 128 -4.31 -14.69 3.49
N GLN A 129 -3.12 -14.96 2.94
CA GLN A 129 -2.15 -15.89 3.53
C GLN A 129 -1.70 -15.44 4.92
N PHE A 130 -1.41 -14.15 5.07
CA PHE A 130 -1.05 -13.57 6.37
C PHE A 130 -2.16 -13.80 7.42
N LEU A 131 -3.41 -13.47 7.10
CA LEU A 131 -4.52 -13.60 8.07
C LEU A 131 -4.84 -15.07 8.36
N MET A 132 -4.72 -15.97 7.39
CA MET A 132 -4.84 -17.41 7.63
C MET A 132 -3.71 -17.95 8.52
N LYS A 133 -2.46 -17.49 8.31
CA LYS A 133 -1.35 -17.80 9.20
C LYS A 133 -1.63 -17.33 10.63
N MET A 134 -2.19 -16.13 10.81
CA MET A 134 -2.56 -15.62 12.15
C MET A 134 -3.65 -16.50 12.80
N TYR A 135 -4.63 -16.95 12.03
CA TYR A 135 -5.68 -17.84 12.51
C TYR A 135 -5.16 -19.21 12.95
N THR A 136 -4.22 -19.80 12.21
CA THR A 136 -3.68 -21.15 12.48
C THR A 136 -2.55 -21.16 13.51
N SER A 137 -1.65 -20.16 13.49
CA SER A 137 -0.39 -20.18 14.24
C SER A 137 0.08 -18.82 14.78
N GLY A 138 -0.81 -17.81 14.80
CA GLY A 138 -0.41 -16.44 15.17
C GLY A 138 -0.29 -16.17 16.67
N ARG A 139 -0.61 -17.11 17.54
CA ARG A 139 -0.59 -16.89 18.97
C ARG A 139 0.83 -16.95 19.53
N THR A 140 1.24 -15.91 20.26
CA THR A 140 2.57 -15.80 20.87
C THR A 140 2.54 -15.97 22.41
N ARG A 141 1.34 -15.91 23.04
CA ARG A 141 1.19 -16.04 24.50
C ARG A 141 0.12 -17.09 24.85
N ASN A 142 0.32 -17.80 25.96
CA ASN A 142 -0.61 -18.83 26.44
C ASN A 142 -0.95 -19.91 25.38
N VAL A 143 0.04 -20.30 24.59
CA VAL A 143 -0.12 -21.28 23.51
C VAL A 143 -0.57 -22.64 24.06
N GLU A 144 -0.03 -23.06 25.20
CA GLU A 144 -0.37 -24.34 25.86
C GLU A 144 -1.85 -24.44 26.26
N LYS A 145 -2.41 -23.31 26.77
CA LYS A 145 -3.80 -23.28 27.25
C LYS A 145 -4.84 -23.02 26.15
N LYS A 146 -4.47 -22.27 25.10
CA LYS A 146 -5.43 -21.73 24.11
C LYS A 146 -5.14 -22.17 22.68
N GLY A 147 -4.13 -23.01 22.44
CA GLY A 147 -3.70 -23.45 21.11
C GLY A 147 -2.87 -22.39 20.37
N LYS A 148 -2.34 -22.77 19.22
CA LYS A 148 -1.39 -21.95 18.42
C LYS A 148 -2.07 -20.81 17.65
N GLY A 149 -3.35 -20.92 17.32
CA GLY A 149 -4.07 -19.95 16.50
C GLY A 149 -4.68 -18.80 17.30
N LEU A 150 -4.92 -17.68 16.65
CA LEU A 150 -5.71 -16.56 17.19
C LEU A 150 -7.21 -16.83 16.97
N SER A 151 -8.08 -16.23 17.79
CA SER A 151 -9.52 -16.29 17.58
C SER A 151 -9.92 -15.54 16.30
N ALA A 152 -11.01 -15.96 15.64
CA ALA A 152 -11.51 -15.25 14.45
C ALA A 152 -11.79 -13.76 14.75
N LYS A 153 -12.26 -13.43 15.96
CA LYS A 153 -12.42 -12.03 16.40
C LYS A 153 -11.08 -11.27 16.34
N THR A 154 -10.01 -11.82 16.91
CA THR A 154 -8.69 -11.16 16.89
C THR A 154 -8.16 -11.01 15.47
N VAL A 155 -8.33 -12.02 14.63
CA VAL A 155 -7.93 -11.97 13.20
C VAL A 155 -8.73 -10.90 12.47
N LYS A 156 -10.03 -10.75 12.75
CA LYS A 156 -10.88 -9.70 12.22
C LYS A 156 -10.37 -8.31 12.64
N ASP A 157 -9.99 -8.12 13.89
CA ASP A 157 -9.49 -6.85 14.39
C ASP A 157 -8.13 -6.48 13.75
N ILE A 158 -7.25 -7.47 13.56
CA ILE A 158 -5.98 -7.30 12.80
C ILE A 158 -6.28 -6.89 11.35
N LYS A 159 -7.24 -7.56 10.70
CA LYS A 159 -7.66 -7.18 9.34
C LYS A 159 -8.14 -5.75 9.28
N ILE A 160 -8.98 -5.32 10.23
CA ILE A 160 -9.52 -3.94 10.28
C ILE A 160 -8.38 -2.94 10.40
N ALA A 161 -7.41 -3.16 11.29
CA ALA A 161 -6.27 -2.26 11.47
C ALA A 161 -5.45 -2.14 10.17
N LEU A 162 -5.10 -3.26 9.54
CA LEU A 162 -4.36 -3.26 8.27
C LEU A 162 -5.18 -2.61 7.14
N GLN A 163 -6.47 -2.93 7.04
CA GLN A 163 -7.36 -2.37 6.03
C GLN A 163 -7.50 -0.86 6.16
N THR A 164 -7.59 -0.32 7.38
CA THR A 164 -7.70 1.12 7.63
C THR A 164 -6.41 1.85 7.22
N CYS A 165 -5.25 1.29 7.55
CA CYS A 165 -3.95 1.83 7.14
C CYS A 165 -3.78 1.83 5.61
N LEU A 166 -4.10 0.71 4.94
CA LEU A 166 -4.02 0.61 3.48
C LEU A 166 -5.11 1.41 2.77
N GLN A 167 -6.27 1.65 3.42
CA GLN A 167 -7.28 2.55 2.89
C GLN A 167 -6.74 3.97 2.77
N LYS A 168 -6.04 4.44 3.79
CA LYS A 168 -5.40 5.75 3.74
C LYS A 168 -4.31 5.82 2.67
N ALA A 169 -3.56 4.73 2.45
CA ALA A 169 -2.59 4.65 1.35
C ALA A 169 -3.27 4.74 -0.04
N GLU A 170 -4.45 4.15 -0.21
CA GLU A 170 -5.27 4.28 -1.42
C GLU A 170 -5.78 5.72 -1.59
N ASP A 171 -6.30 6.33 -0.52
CA ASP A 171 -6.80 7.71 -0.54
C ASP A 171 -5.69 8.73 -0.89
N GLU A 172 -4.46 8.47 -0.45
CA GLU A 172 -3.27 9.27 -0.81
C GLU A 172 -2.66 8.89 -2.16
N GLY A 173 -3.19 7.86 -2.83
CA GLY A 173 -2.77 7.43 -4.16
C GLY A 173 -1.46 6.65 -4.20
N LEU A 174 -0.97 6.15 -3.06
CA LEU A 174 0.21 5.29 -2.98
C LEU A 174 -0.04 3.90 -3.57
N ILE A 175 -1.29 3.42 -3.48
CA ILE A 175 -1.78 2.19 -4.11
C ILE A 175 -3.07 2.50 -4.88
N ASP A 176 -3.37 1.72 -5.91
CA ASP A 176 -4.57 1.92 -6.73
C ASP A 176 -5.84 1.38 -6.07
N THR A 177 -5.71 0.29 -5.31
CA THR A 177 -6.82 -0.36 -4.61
C THR A 177 -6.32 -1.02 -3.33
N ASN A 178 -7.16 -1.00 -2.29
CA ASN A 178 -6.85 -1.64 -1.02
C ASN A 178 -7.00 -3.17 -1.11
N PRO A 179 -5.90 -3.94 -1.02
CA PRO A 179 -5.92 -5.40 -1.18
C PRO A 179 -6.69 -6.12 -0.06
N CYS A 180 -6.85 -5.50 1.12
CA CYS A 180 -7.55 -6.11 2.25
C CYS A 180 -9.07 -6.13 2.10
N ARG A 181 -9.68 -5.37 1.19
CA ARG A 181 -11.14 -5.31 1.03
C ARG A 181 -11.76 -6.67 0.70
N LYS A 182 -11.12 -7.43 -0.19
CA LYS A 182 -11.63 -8.70 -0.73
C LYS A 182 -11.19 -9.93 0.08
N VAL A 183 -10.46 -9.76 1.17
CA VAL A 183 -9.98 -10.86 2.00
C VAL A 183 -11.13 -11.50 2.77
N GLN A 184 -11.22 -12.83 2.70
CA GLN A 184 -12.20 -13.63 3.43
C GLN A 184 -11.63 -14.06 4.78
N LEU A 185 -12.44 -13.96 5.82
CA LEU A 185 -12.07 -14.37 7.16
C LEU A 185 -12.66 -15.75 7.51
N PRO A 186 -11.93 -16.55 8.31
CA PRO A 186 -12.49 -17.77 8.85
C PRO A 186 -13.70 -17.43 9.75
N LYS A 187 -14.71 -18.29 9.72
CA LYS A 187 -15.86 -18.22 10.62
C LYS A 187 -15.58 -19.11 11.82
N ASP A 188 -15.75 -18.57 13.04
CA ASP A 188 -15.78 -19.42 14.23
C ASP A 188 -17.07 -20.25 14.22
N ALA A 189 -16.99 -21.50 14.67
CA ALA A 189 -18.18 -22.27 14.97
C ALA A 189 -19.01 -21.53 16.05
N PRO A 190 -20.33 -21.46 15.93
CA PRO A 190 -21.17 -20.85 16.95
C PRO A 190 -20.91 -21.54 18.30
N LYS A 191 -20.51 -20.79 19.30
CA LYS A 191 -20.45 -21.31 20.67
C LYS A 191 -21.90 -21.42 21.19
N GLU A 192 -22.31 -22.59 21.53
CA GLU A 192 -23.54 -22.77 22.34
C GLU A 192 -23.38 -21.97 23.64
N MET A 193 -24.32 -21.08 23.88
CA MET A 193 -24.42 -20.40 25.17
C MET A 193 -24.81 -21.43 26.22
N GLN A 194 -23.91 -21.73 27.15
CA GLN A 194 -24.24 -22.47 28.34
C GLN A 194 -25.12 -21.58 29.21
N THR A 195 -26.43 -21.85 29.24
CA THR A 195 -27.33 -21.28 30.25
C THR A 195 -27.06 -21.99 31.56
N LEU A 196 -26.84 -21.23 32.64
CA LEU A 196 -26.78 -21.76 33.99
C LEU A 196 -28.05 -22.58 34.26
N LYS A 197 -27.88 -23.82 34.67
CA LYS A 197 -29.02 -24.63 35.07
C LYS A 197 -29.53 -24.10 36.40
N ALA A 198 -30.87 -24.17 36.61
CA ALA A 198 -31.51 -23.65 37.81
C ALA A 198 -30.99 -24.27 39.14
N ASN A 199 -30.20 -25.33 39.07
CA ASN A 199 -29.61 -26.03 40.24
C ASN A 199 -28.20 -25.46 40.58
N GLU A 200 -27.69 -24.43 39.91
CA GLU A 200 -26.39 -23.79 40.17
C GLU A 200 -26.55 -22.38 40.76
N LEU A 201 -27.78 -22.03 41.16
CA LEU A 201 -28.13 -20.85 41.97
C LEU A 201 -28.37 -21.31 43.41
#